data_851c3fdedf9e651460d25f0322cbb59c
#
_entry.id   851c3fdedf9e651460d25f0322cbb59c
#
_cell.length_a   1.000
_cell.length_b   1.000
_cell.length_c   1.000
_cell.angle_alpha   90.00
_cell.angle_beta   90.00
_cell.angle_gamma   90.00
#
_symmetry.space_group_name_H-M   'P 1'
#
loop_
_entity.id
_entity.type
_entity.pdbx_description
1 polymer ?
#
loop_
_entity_poly.entity_id
_entity_poly.type
_entity_poly.pdbx_seq_one_letter_code
_entity_poly.pdbx_strand_id
1 'polypeptide(L)'
;MKPLLTSLCLGLLLFVSKAQTVYQPTAENLAARKWFDSARFGMFIHWGAFSVPGSGEWVMNERNITYTEYGRLQTIFNPVRFDAKKWVSAAKRAGMQYITLITRHHDGFSEWDTKQSEWKVTNTDWKQDVVKLIAEECQRQGIRLFVYYSLLDWYRSDYQYETGRTGHGTGRTAKSDWNHYIAFMKAQLTELLTQYGPIAGVWFDGYWDQLANDHDKVNQPMVDWHLPEIYALIHQLQPQCLIGNNHHLTPIPGEDFQMFEKDLPGGNSTGFGGQSVSTLPLETCETINNSWGFNITDTHYKSSQELIRLLVKDAGYGANLLLNIGPLPNGEIQTAFTDRLDSMGYWLKKNGYTIYGTHAGYMKPQDWGAITEKGDKVYLHIFKTDGNKFFVRVPYEVKSAVMNGQTLPIQKLADDYIMINLKDVSLDPIDAIIQLDVIK
;
A
#
# COMPACT_ATOMS: atom_id res chain seq x y z
N MET A 1 9.30 42.62 -72.81
CA MET A 1 9.69 41.49 -71.95
C MET A 1 9.66 42.04 -70.49
N LYS A 2 8.66 41.63 -69.70
CA LYS A 2 8.55 42.01 -68.26
C LYS A 2 8.89 40.75 -67.46
N PRO A 3 9.73 40.79 -66.38
CA PRO A 3 9.94 39.61 -65.55
C PRO A 3 8.82 39.46 -64.54
N LEU A 4 8.30 38.25 -64.41
CA LEU A 4 7.40 37.81 -63.32
C LEU A 4 8.25 37.60 -62.06
N LEU A 5 7.94 38.32 -60.99
CA LEU A 5 8.40 38.00 -59.63
C LEU A 5 7.46 36.99 -58.99
N THR A 6 7.95 35.78 -58.78
CA THR A 6 7.26 34.74 -58.00
C THR A 6 7.64 34.91 -56.52
N SER A 7 6.69 35.36 -55.72
CA SER A 7 6.85 35.51 -54.26
C SER A 7 6.63 34.14 -53.61
N LEU A 8 7.68 33.58 -52.99
CA LEU A 8 7.66 32.33 -52.25
C LEU A 8 7.31 32.65 -50.79
N CYS A 9 6.04 32.45 -50.37
CA CYS A 9 5.65 32.53 -48.98
C CYS A 9 6.10 31.26 -48.23
N LEU A 10 7.18 31.36 -47.46
CA LEU A 10 7.61 30.32 -46.53
C LEU A 10 6.71 30.38 -45.27
N GLY A 11 5.73 29.49 -45.17
CA GLY A 11 4.92 29.34 -43.97
C GLY A 11 5.74 28.67 -42.84
N LEU A 12 6.13 29.44 -41.82
CA LEU A 12 6.71 28.90 -40.61
C LEU A 12 5.59 28.18 -39.81
N LEU A 13 5.55 26.86 -39.86
CA LEU A 13 4.78 26.04 -38.94
C LEU A 13 5.49 26.06 -37.57
N LEU A 14 5.01 26.88 -36.65
CA LEU A 14 5.39 26.84 -35.27
C LEU A 14 4.80 25.54 -34.64
N PHE A 15 5.61 24.50 -34.53
CA PHE A 15 5.32 23.39 -33.64
C PHE A 15 5.42 23.90 -32.21
N VAL A 16 4.28 24.22 -31.61
CA VAL A 16 4.19 24.41 -30.17
C VAL A 16 4.28 23.02 -29.53
N SER A 17 5.50 22.60 -29.23
CA SER A 17 5.75 21.49 -28.33
C SER A 17 5.10 21.88 -26.99
N LYS A 18 3.98 21.23 -26.63
CA LYS A 18 3.50 21.27 -25.25
C LYS A 18 4.58 20.62 -24.41
N ALA A 19 5.41 21.42 -23.77
CA ALA A 19 6.28 20.94 -22.72
C ALA A 19 5.36 20.27 -21.69
N GLN A 20 5.54 18.97 -21.48
CA GLN A 20 4.86 18.23 -20.44
C GLN A 20 5.30 18.87 -19.13
N THR A 21 4.41 19.61 -18.47
CA THR A 21 4.71 20.22 -17.18
C THR A 21 5.03 19.11 -16.22
N VAL A 22 6.27 19.07 -15.74
CA VAL A 22 6.69 18.13 -14.69
C VAL A 22 5.79 18.38 -13.48
N TYR A 23 5.13 17.34 -12.98
CA TYR A 23 4.29 17.43 -11.79
C TYR A 23 5.06 18.07 -10.64
N GLN A 24 4.45 19.07 -10.03
CA GLN A 24 4.98 19.74 -8.84
C GLN A 24 3.96 19.57 -7.70
N PRO A 25 4.32 18.88 -6.60
CA PRO A 25 3.43 18.68 -5.48
C PRO A 25 3.08 20.01 -4.81
N THR A 26 1.82 20.18 -4.39
CA THR A 26 1.37 21.34 -3.62
C THR A 26 1.88 21.28 -2.18
N ALA A 27 1.73 22.38 -1.42
CA ALA A 27 2.08 22.39 0.00
C ALA A 27 1.27 21.37 0.82
N GLU A 28 -0.02 21.19 0.47
CA GLU A 28 -0.92 20.22 1.08
C GLU A 28 -0.46 18.78 0.80
N ASN A 29 -0.03 18.51 -0.45
CA ASN A 29 0.50 17.20 -0.83
C ASN A 29 1.82 16.91 -0.10
N LEU A 30 2.75 17.87 -0.05
CA LEU A 30 4.01 17.71 0.70
C LEU A 30 3.77 17.46 2.20
N ALA A 31 2.79 18.13 2.80
CA ALA A 31 2.40 17.90 4.19
C ALA A 31 1.82 16.49 4.37
N ALA A 32 1.01 16.00 3.40
CA ALA A 32 0.47 14.65 3.40
C ALA A 32 1.56 13.59 3.24
N ARG A 33 2.55 13.79 2.33
CA ARG A 33 3.73 12.91 2.18
C ARG A 33 4.51 12.82 3.49
N LYS A 34 4.77 13.96 4.14
CA LYS A 34 5.47 14.00 5.44
C LYS A 34 4.73 13.25 6.53
N TRP A 35 3.40 13.38 6.57
CA TRP A 35 2.57 12.60 7.50
C TRP A 35 2.68 11.10 7.17
N PHE A 36 2.52 10.71 5.91
CA PHE A 36 2.58 9.32 5.48
C PHE A 36 3.93 8.69 5.79
N ASP A 37 5.02 9.40 5.54
CA ASP A 37 6.39 8.99 5.91
C ASP A 37 6.58 8.73 7.41
N SER A 38 5.71 9.28 8.26
CA SER A 38 5.76 9.09 9.73
C SER A 38 4.73 8.10 10.27
N ALA A 39 3.78 7.65 9.44
CA ALA A 39 2.63 6.85 9.86
C ALA A 39 2.99 5.41 10.23
N ARG A 40 3.95 4.83 9.57
CA ARG A 40 4.59 3.52 9.77
C ARG A 40 3.67 2.29 9.72
N PHE A 41 2.37 2.39 10.03
CA PHE A 41 1.51 1.22 10.12
C PHE A 41 0.10 1.51 9.63
N GLY A 42 -0.40 0.71 8.69
CA GLY A 42 -1.74 0.76 8.11
C GLY A 42 -2.40 -0.61 7.99
N MET A 43 -3.73 -0.64 7.81
CA MET A 43 -4.51 -1.84 7.55
C MET A 43 -4.92 -1.88 6.09
N PHE A 44 -4.63 -2.98 5.40
CA PHE A 44 -5.21 -3.29 4.11
C PHE A 44 -6.44 -4.18 4.31
N ILE A 45 -7.52 -3.94 3.58
CA ILE A 45 -8.74 -4.74 3.69
C ILE A 45 -9.11 -5.27 2.31
N HIS A 46 -8.85 -6.57 2.06
CA HIS A 46 -9.28 -7.25 0.85
C HIS A 46 -10.60 -7.95 1.09
N TRP A 47 -11.68 -7.33 0.63
CA TRP A 47 -13.02 -7.84 0.80
C TRP A 47 -13.94 -7.36 -0.31
N GLY A 48 -14.92 -8.19 -0.70
CA GLY A 48 -15.86 -7.92 -1.78
C GLY A 48 -16.57 -9.19 -2.23
N ALA A 49 -17.17 -9.16 -3.41
CA ALA A 49 -17.86 -10.31 -4.00
C ALA A 49 -16.96 -11.55 -4.08
N PHE A 50 -15.66 -11.38 -4.32
CA PHE A 50 -14.66 -12.45 -4.35
C PHE A 50 -14.51 -13.20 -3.02
N SER A 51 -14.97 -12.65 -1.89
CA SER A 51 -14.95 -13.36 -0.60
C SER A 51 -15.95 -14.51 -0.55
N VAL A 52 -17.03 -14.46 -1.34
CA VAL A 52 -18.10 -15.48 -1.34
C VAL A 52 -17.63 -16.86 -1.73
N PRO A 53 -16.85 -17.05 -2.82
CA PRO A 53 -16.32 -18.37 -3.17
C PRO A 53 -15.32 -18.94 -2.16
N GLY A 54 -14.75 -18.12 -1.28
CA GLY A 54 -13.79 -18.56 -0.26
C GLY A 54 -12.49 -19.13 -0.81
N SER A 55 -12.01 -18.59 -1.93
CA SER A 55 -10.81 -19.07 -2.64
C SER A 55 -9.84 -17.92 -3.02
N GLY A 56 -9.89 -16.84 -2.28
CA GLY A 56 -9.08 -15.65 -2.56
C GLY A 56 -9.68 -14.74 -3.63
N GLU A 57 -9.06 -13.60 -3.82
CA GLU A 57 -9.52 -12.51 -4.69
C GLU A 57 -9.30 -12.78 -6.19
N TRP A 58 -8.43 -13.74 -6.53
CA TRP A 58 -8.10 -14.11 -7.92
C TRP A 58 -9.00 -15.23 -8.48
N VAL A 59 -9.96 -15.72 -7.71
CA VAL A 59 -10.78 -16.90 -8.03
C VAL A 59 -11.47 -16.82 -9.39
N MET A 60 -11.90 -15.63 -9.82
CA MET A 60 -12.53 -15.42 -11.13
C MET A 60 -11.56 -15.78 -12.27
N ASN A 61 -10.34 -15.29 -12.21
CA ASN A 61 -9.29 -15.54 -13.22
C ASN A 61 -8.74 -16.96 -13.11
N GLU A 62 -8.40 -17.43 -11.91
CA GLU A 62 -7.75 -18.74 -11.69
C GLU A 62 -8.64 -19.90 -12.11
N ARG A 63 -9.96 -19.78 -11.93
CA ARG A 63 -10.93 -20.81 -12.30
C ARG A 63 -11.62 -20.56 -13.62
N ASN A 64 -11.23 -19.54 -14.37
CA ASN A 64 -11.86 -19.15 -15.64
C ASN A 64 -13.38 -19.02 -15.53
N ILE A 65 -13.86 -18.38 -14.44
CA ILE A 65 -15.30 -18.16 -14.23
C ILE A 65 -15.75 -17.03 -15.16
N THR A 66 -16.77 -17.31 -15.96
CA THR A 66 -17.28 -16.29 -16.89
C THR A 66 -17.89 -15.10 -16.14
N TYR A 67 -17.81 -13.90 -16.71
CA TYR A 67 -18.37 -12.71 -16.09
C TYR A 67 -19.89 -12.82 -15.82
N THR A 68 -20.61 -13.56 -16.66
CA THR A 68 -22.05 -13.82 -16.48
C THR A 68 -22.32 -14.78 -15.31
N GLU A 69 -21.48 -15.77 -15.10
CA GLU A 69 -21.56 -16.67 -13.96
C GLU A 69 -21.13 -15.97 -12.67
N TYR A 70 -19.99 -15.29 -12.72
CA TYR A 70 -19.45 -14.54 -11.60
C TYR A 70 -20.39 -13.43 -11.13
N GLY A 71 -21.09 -12.76 -12.06
CA GLY A 71 -22.08 -11.73 -11.77
C GLY A 71 -23.22 -12.21 -10.86
N ARG A 72 -23.48 -13.52 -10.80
CA ARG A 72 -24.49 -14.09 -9.86
C ARG A 72 -24.09 -13.93 -8.41
N LEU A 73 -22.81 -13.70 -8.11
CA LEU A 73 -22.36 -13.43 -6.74
C LEU A 73 -23.08 -12.21 -6.12
N GLN A 74 -23.49 -11.24 -6.92
CA GLN A 74 -24.27 -10.08 -6.44
C GLN A 74 -25.58 -10.47 -5.77
N THR A 75 -26.22 -11.56 -6.22
CA THR A 75 -27.50 -12.05 -5.65
C THR A 75 -27.33 -12.81 -4.34
N ILE A 76 -26.11 -13.25 -4.02
CA ILE A 76 -25.83 -14.03 -2.80
C ILE A 76 -24.88 -13.30 -1.84
N PHE A 77 -24.26 -12.20 -2.26
CA PHE A 77 -23.43 -11.38 -1.40
C PHE A 77 -24.32 -10.60 -0.41
N ASN A 78 -24.36 -11.09 0.83
CA ASN A 78 -25.21 -10.53 1.89
C ASN A 78 -24.46 -10.49 3.23
N PRO A 79 -23.61 -9.50 3.45
CA PRO A 79 -22.73 -9.41 4.62
C PRO A 79 -23.45 -8.88 5.87
N VAL A 80 -24.40 -9.64 6.38
CA VAL A 80 -25.27 -9.27 7.51
C VAL A 80 -24.55 -9.00 8.84
N ARG A 81 -23.27 -9.33 8.94
CA ARG A 81 -22.43 -9.11 10.13
C ARG A 81 -21.37 -8.03 9.93
N PHE A 82 -21.39 -7.36 8.79
CA PHE A 82 -20.52 -6.21 8.54
C PHE A 82 -20.79 -5.10 9.56
N ASP A 83 -19.72 -4.58 10.12
CA ASP A 83 -19.76 -3.49 11.10
C ASP A 83 -18.52 -2.60 10.91
N ALA A 84 -18.72 -1.45 10.24
CA ALA A 84 -17.65 -0.49 9.95
C ALA A 84 -16.93 -0.02 11.23
N LYS A 85 -17.68 0.17 12.33
CA LYS A 85 -17.11 0.54 13.62
C LYS A 85 -16.15 -0.51 14.14
N LYS A 86 -16.50 -1.79 14.05
CA LYS A 86 -15.61 -2.90 14.46
C LYS A 86 -14.35 -2.95 13.61
N TRP A 87 -14.48 -2.76 12.28
CA TRP A 87 -13.34 -2.78 11.37
C TRP A 87 -12.36 -1.65 11.67
N VAL A 88 -12.85 -0.40 11.72
CA VAL A 88 -12.00 0.76 12.02
C VAL A 88 -11.42 0.71 13.44
N SER A 89 -12.22 0.24 14.42
CA SER A 89 -11.73 0.07 15.78
C SER A 89 -10.65 -1.01 15.91
N ALA A 90 -10.68 -2.07 15.08
CA ALA A 90 -9.62 -3.08 15.04
C ALA A 90 -8.30 -2.46 14.57
N ALA A 91 -8.33 -1.68 13.49
CA ALA A 91 -7.16 -0.92 13.02
C ALA A 91 -6.61 0.03 14.10
N LYS A 92 -7.50 0.80 14.75
CA LYS A 92 -7.11 1.74 15.80
C LYS A 92 -6.48 1.04 17.02
N ARG A 93 -7.07 -0.08 17.48
CA ARG A 93 -6.50 -0.86 18.60
C ARG A 93 -5.14 -1.46 18.24
N ALA A 94 -4.96 -1.88 16.99
CA ALA A 94 -3.66 -2.36 16.48
C ALA A 94 -2.58 -1.26 16.44
N GLY A 95 -2.95 0.02 16.57
CA GLY A 95 -2.05 1.16 16.46
C GLY A 95 -1.93 1.73 15.04
N MET A 96 -2.72 1.23 14.09
CA MET A 96 -2.68 1.68 12.69
C MET A 96 -3.16 3.12 12.54
N GLN A 97 -2.55 3.86 11.63
CA GLN A 97 -2.80 5.28 11.37
C GLN A 97 -3.72 5.50 10.16
N TYR A 98 -3.84 4.51 9.30
CA TYR A 98 -4.67 4.56 8.10
C TYR A 98 -5.21 3.18 7.73
N ILE A 99 -6.23 3.20 6.88
CA ILE A 99 -6.82 2.01 6.25
C ILE A 99 -6.76 2.21 4.75
N THR A 100 -6.31 1.19 4.01
CA THR A 100 -6.49 1.07 2.56
C THR A 100 -7.61 0.07 2.31
N LEU A 101 -8.75 0.55 1.81
CA LEU A 101 -9.94 -0.25 1.54
C LEU A 101 -10.01 -0.62 0.06
N ILE A 102 -10.19 -1.89 -0.25
CA ILE A 102 -10.58 -2.29 -1.61
C ILE A 102 -11.93 -1.63 -1.94
N THR A 103 -11.93 -0.67 -2.86
CA THR A 103 -13.18 -0.11 -3.38
C THR A 103 -13.63 -0.83 -4.64
N ARG A 104 -12.68 -1.31 -5.44
CA ARG A 104 -12.92 -2.14 -6.62
C ARG A 104 -11.66 -2.94 -6.93
N HIS A 105 -11.75 -4.29 -6.86
CA HIS A 105 -10.67 -5.19 -7.23
C HIS A 105 -10.73 -5.57 -8.72
N HIS A 106 -9.90 -6.49 -9.18
CA HIS A 106 -9.80 -6.94 -10.57
C HIS A 106 -11.09 -7.57 -11.11
N ASP A 107 -11.96 -8.08 -10.23
CA ASP A 107 -13.27 -8.60 -10.58
C ASP A 107 -14.32 -7.51 -10.91
N GLY A 108 -13.94 -6.24 -10.80
CA GLY A 108 -14.75 -5.09 -11.17
C GLY A 108 -15.90 -4.76 -10.21
N PHE A 109 -16.10 -5.54 -9.11
CA PHE A 109 -17.18 -5.27 -8.16
C PHE A 109 -16.91 -4.00 -7.37
N SER A 110 -17.85 -3.06 -7.43
CA SER A 110 -17.72 -1.74 -6.78
C SER A 110 -18.37 -1.74 -5.40
N GLU A 111 -17.59 -1.41 -4.36
CA GLU A 111 -18.02 -1.41 -2.95
C GLU A 111 -18.77 -0.13 -2.53
N TRP A 112 -19.21 0.69 -3.50
CA TRP A 112 -19.98 1.93 -3.26
C TRP A 112 -21.13 2.09 -4.25
N ASP A 113 -22.00 3.04 -4.01
CA ASP A 113 -23.14 3.36 -4.88
C ASP A 113 -22.73 4.13 -6.15
N THR A 114 -21.78 3.56 -6.92
CA THR A 114 -21.36 4.14 -8.19
C THR A 114 -22.53 4.26 -9.17
N LYS A 115 -22.53 5.32 -9.95
CA LYS A 115 -23.46 5.50 -11.08
C LYS A 115 -22.90 4.96 -12.40
N GLN A 116 -21.68 4.46 -12.38
CA GLN A 116 -20.96 4.01 -13.57
C GLN A 116 -21.11 2.51 -13.86
N SER A 117 -21.60 1.73 -12.88
CA SER A 117 -21.72 0.27 -12.99
C SER A 117 -22.93 -0.25 -12.22
N GLU A 118 -23.60 -1.24 -12.79
CA GLU A 118 -24.63 -2.02 -12.06
C GLU A 118 -24.00 -3.17 -11.24
N TRP A 119 -22.74 -3.51 -11.49
CA TRP A 119 -21.96 -4.49 -10.74
C TRP A 119 -21.38 -3.82 -9.48
N LYS A 120 -22.23 -3.69 -8.45
CA LYS A 120 -21.93 -2.92 -7.23
C LYS A 120 -22.68 -3.44 -6.00
N VAL A 121 -22.15 -3.16 -4.84
CA VAL A 121 -22.66 -3.62 -3.55
C VAL A 121 -24.07 -3.13 -3.24
N THR A 122 -24.45 -1.92 -3.65
CA THR A 122 -25.79 -1.37 -3.41
C THR A 122 -26.90 -2.02 -4.24
N ASN A 123 -26.54 -2.83 -5.24
CA ASN A 123 -27.47 -3.67 -6.02
C ASN A 123 -27.60 -5.09 -5.46
N THR A 124 -26.92 -5.42 -4.37
CA THR A 124 -27.13 -6.67 -3.61
C THR A 124 -28.38 -6.55 -2.73
N ASP A 125 -28.86 -7.65 -2.15
CA ASP A 125 -29.95 -7.61 -1.18
C ASP A 125 -29.62 -6.83 0.09
N TRP A 126 -28.34 -6.67 0.41
CA TRP A 126 -27.85 -5.91 1.58
C TRP A 126 -27.93 -4.38 1.38
N LYS A 127 -27.77 -3.87 0.15
CA LYS A 127 -28.03 -2.48 -0.29
C LYS A 127 -27.29 -1.38 0.47
N GLN A 128 -26.12 -1.65 1.05
CA GLN A 128 -25.36 -0.63 1.76
C GLN A 128 -24.09 -0.25 1.02
N ASP A 129 -23.70 1.00 1.16
CA ASP A 129 -22.48 1.56 0.60
C ASP A 129 -21.34 1.40 1.61
N VAL A 130 -20.43 0.46 1.33
CA VAL A 130 -19.31 0.11 2.23
C VAL A 130 -18.33 1.26 2.35
N VAL A 131 -18.01 1.91 1.22
CA VAL A 131 -17.07 3.03 1.21
C VAL A 131 -17.58 4.17 2.08
N LYS A 132 -18.88 4.48 1.99
CA LYS A 132 -19.52 5.50 2.83
C LYS A 132 -19.40 5.17 4.32
N LEU A 133 -19.79 3.94 4.69
CA LEU A 133 -19.79 3.52 6.09
C LEU A 133 -18.39 3.52 6.70
N ILE A 134 -17.38 3.06 5.95
CA ILE A 134 -15.99 3.08 6.40
C ILE A 134 -15.43 4.51 6.44
N ALA A 135 -15.72 5.35 5.45
CA ALA A 135 -15.25 6.74 5.42
C ALA A 135 -15.77 7.55 6.62
N GLU A 136 -17.07 7.46 6.90
CA GLU A 136 -17.71 8.11 8.07
C GLU A 136 -17.07 7.64 9.39
N GLU A 137 -16.82 6.34 9.50
CA GLU A 137 -16.23 5.77 10.70
C GLU A 137 -14.74 6.11 10.86
N CYS A 138 -13.98 6.14 9.76
CA CYS A 138 -12.59 6.59 9.73
C CYS A 138 -12.48 8.05 10.21
N GLN A 139 -13.34 8.94 9.73
CA GLN A 139 -13.38 10.33 10.17
C GLN A 139 -13.71 10.42 11.67
N ARG A 140 -14.70 9.65 12.14
CA ARG A 140 -15.13 9.63 13.55
C ARG A 140 -14.02 9.14 14.49
N GLN A 141 -13.21 8.17 14.05
CA GLN A 141 -12.14 7.59 14.88
C GLN A 141 -10.76 8.24 14.67
N GLY A 142 -10.61 9.15 13.70
CA GLY A 142 -9.35 9.80 13.38
C GLY A 142 -8.35 8.89 12.66
N ILE A 143 -8.84 7.93 11.89
CA ILE A 143 -8.06 7.06 10.99
C ILE A 143 -8.15 7.65 9.57
N ARG A 144 -7.04 7.71 8.83
CA ARG A 144 -7.07 8.19 7.45
C ARG A 144 -7.47 7.07 6.49
N LEU A 145 -8.30 7.40 5.50
CA LEU A 145 -8.78 6.43 4.51
C LEU A 145 -8.04 6.60 3.20
N PHE A 146 -7.43 5.51 2.72
CA PHE A 146 -6.99 5.30 1.35
C PHE A 146 -7.99 4.39 0.63
N VAL A 147 -8.17 4.63 -0.66
CA VAL A 147 -8.99 3.79 -1.52
C VAL A 147 -8.09 3.02 -2.49
N TYR A 148 -8.18 1.69 -2.45
CA TYR A 148 -7.58 0.87 -3.48
C TYR A 148 -8.49 0.85 -4.70
N TYR A 149 -7.92 1.02 -5.87
CA TYR A 149 -8.63 0.99 -7.14
C TYR A 149 -7.85 0.18 -8.18
N SER A 150 -8.45 -0.90 -8.67
CA SER A 150 -7.86 -1.69 -9.74
C SER A 150 -7.95 -0.97 -11.09
N LEU A 151 -6.83 -0.82 -11.76
CA LEU A 151 -6.76 -0.38 -13.17
C LEU A 151 -7.24 -1.50 -14.10
N LEU A 152 -6.97 -2.75 -13.77
CA LEU A 152 -7.40 -3.96 -14.45
C LEU A 152 -8.87 -4.28 -14.13
N ASP A 153 -9.59 -4.86 -15.10
CA ASP A 153 -10.97 -5.31 -14.92
C ASP A 153 -11.25 -6.59 -15.71
N TRP A 154 -11.61 -7.67 -15.00
CA TRP A 154 -11.99 -8.95 -15.61
C TRP A 154 -13.48 -9.03 -15.99
N TYR A 155 -14.31 -8.11 -15.51
CA TYR A 155 -15.76 -8.15 -15.69
C TYR A 155 -16.22 -7.32 -16.89
N ARG A 156 -15.65 -6.14 -17.09
CA ARG A 156 -16.08 -5.20 -18.12
C ARG A 156 -15.58 -5.58 -19.51
N SER A 157 -16.48 -5.49 -20.50
CA SER A 157 -16.16 -5.79 -21.90
C SER A 157 -15.38 -4.68 -22.60
N ASP A 158 -15.41 -3.44 -22.10
CA ASP A 158 -14.69 -2.30 -22.68
C ASP A 158 -13.21 -2.25 -22.23
N TYR A 159 -12.81 -2.98 -21.17
CA TYR A 159 -11.40 -3.16 -20.84
C TYR A 159 -10.65 -3.86 -21.98
N GLN A 160 -9.40 -3.41 -22.23
CA GLN A 160 -8.53 -3.98 -23.31
C GLN A 160 -7.99 -5.35 -22.88
N TYR A 161 -8.86 -6.34 -22.81
CA TYR A 161 -8.50 -7.69 -22.37
C TYR A 161 -7.73 -8.49 -23.41
N GLU A 162 -7.80 -8.08 -24.70
CA GLU A 162 -7.12 -8.77 -25.79
C GLU A 162 -5.60 -8.69 -25.70
N THR A 163 -5.08 -7.63 -25.07
CA THR A 163 -3.65 -7.42 -24.82
C THR A 163 -3.27 -7.62 -23.36
N GLY A 164 -4.26 -7.75 -22.47
CA GLY A 164 -4.04 -8.03 -21.05
C GLY A 164 -3.43 -9.41 -20.84
N ARG A 165 -2.78 -9.60 -19.72
CA ARG A 165 -2.11 -10.87 -19.34
C ARG A 165 -3.02 -11.82 -18.59
N THR A 166 -4.14 -11.31 -18.08
CA THR A 166 -5.08 -12.06 -17.24
C THR A 166 -6.51 -11.94 -17.73
N GLY A 167 -7.42 -12.72 -17.14
CA GLY A 167 -8.85 -12.64 -17.42
C GLY A 167 -9.29 -13.21 -18.78
N HIS A 168 -8.43 -13.95 -19.49
CA HIS A 168 -8.78 -14.52 -20.80
C HIS A 168 -9.93 -15.52 -20.75
N GLY A 169 -10.06 -16.27 -19.62
CA GLY A 169 -11.11 -17.25 -19.41
C GLY A 169 -12.46 -16.68 -18.95
N THR A 170 -12.60 -15.36 -18.82
CA THR A 170 -13.82 -14.75 -18.27
C THR A 170 -14.99 -14.62 -19.24
N GLY A 171 -14.83 -15.13 -20.48
CA GLY A 171 -15.92 -15.24 -21.46
C GLY A 171 -16.31 -13.94 -22.16
N ARG A 172 -15.49 -12.89 -22.09
CA ARG A 172 -15.68 -11.66 -22.86
C ARG A 172 -15.43 -11.94 -24.34
N THR A 173 -16.32 -11.49 -25.20
CA THR A 173 -16.23 -11.69 -26.67
C THR A 173 -16.44 -10.41 -27.45
N ALA A 174 -16.96 -9.35 -26.82
CA ALA A 174 -17.12 -8.06 -27.47
C ALA A 174 -15.75 -7.39 -27.63
N LYS A 175 -15.57 -6.67 -28.74
CA LYS A 175 -14.36 -5.85 -28.91
C LYS A 175 -14.28 -4.81 -27.79
N SER A 176 -13.11 -4.66 -27.19
CA SER A 176 -12.86 -3.66 -26.14
C SER A 176 -13.02 -2.22 -26.67
N ASP A 177 -13.34 -1.30 -25.78
CA ASP A 177 -13.36 0.15 -26.02
C ASP A 177 -12.55 0.87 -24.94
N TRP A 178 -11.25 1.03 -25.21
CA TRP A 178 -10.31 1.58 -24.25
C TRP A 178 -10.64 3.01 -23.82
N ASN A 179 -11.08 3.85 -24.76
CA ASN A 179 -11.45 5.23 -24.44
C ASN A 179 -12.66 5.30 -23.50
N HIS A 180 -13.64 4.41 -23.71
CA HIS A 180 -14.80 4.30 -22.83
C HIS A 180 -14.39 3.78 -21.45
N TYR A 181 -13.48 2.81 -21.38
CA TYR A 181 -12.94 2.31 -20.12
C TYR A 181 -12.19 3.39 -19.32
N ILE A 182 -11.33 4.19 -19.96
CA ILE A 182 -10.63 5.32 -19.33
C ILE A 182 -11.62 6.38 -18.83
N ALA A 183 -12.66 6.70 -19.60
CA ALA A 183 -13.72 7.63 -19.18
C ALA A 183 -14.48 7.08 -17.94
N PHE A 184 -14.80 5.79 -17.95
CA PHE A 184 -15.41 5.09 -16.81
C PHE A 184 -14.55 5.19 -15.54
N MET A 185 -13.24 4.90 -15.62
CA MET A 185 -12.33 5.01 -14.48
C MET A 185 -12.27 6.44 -13.92
N LYS A 186 -12.14 7.45 -14.80
CA LYS A 186 -12.13 8.86 -14.39
C LYS A 186 -13.44 9.25 -13.68
N ALA A 187 -14.58 8.78 -14.16
CA ALA A 187 -15.87 9.03 -13.53
C ALA A 187 -15.99 8.37 -12.15
N GLN A 188 -15.58 7.11 -12.01
CA GLN A 188 -15.55 6.41 -10.72
C GLN A 188 -14.61 7.07 -9.71
N LEU A 189 -13.40 7.45 -10.13
CA LEU A 189 -12.45 8.17 -9.27
C LEU A 189 -13.02 9.54 -8.84
N THR A 190 -13.73 10.23 -9.73
CA THR A 190 -14.41 11.47 -9.38
C THR A 190 -15.47 11.25 -8.30
N GLU A 191 -16.27 10.19 -8.39
CA GLU A 191 -17.23 9.82 -7.34
C GLU A 191 -16.52 9.59 -6.00
N LEU A 192 -15.48 8.74 -5.97
CA LEU A 192 -14.75 8.42 -4.76
C LEU A 192 -14.12 9.65 -4.09
N LEU A 193 -13.61 10.59 -4.89
CA LEU A 193 -12.94 11.79 -4.39
C LEU A 193 -13.86 12.97 -4.08
N THR A 194 -15.15 12.90 -4.43
CA THR A 194 -16.09 14.01 -4.21
C THR A 194 -17.24 13.68 -3.25
N GLN A 195 -17.52 12.38 -2.99
CA GLN A 195 -18.74 11.99 -2.27
C GLN A 195 -18.48 11.46 -0.85
N TYR A 196 -17.22 11.11 -0.51
CA TYR A 196 -16.88 10.38 0.73
C TYR A 196 -16.02 11.21 1.69
N GLY A 197 -15.93 12.52 1.48
CA GLY A 197 -15.10 13.41 2.30
C GLY A 197 -13.61 13.31 1.96
N PRO A 198 -12.72 13.62 2.92
CA PRO A 198 -11.29 13.62 2.65
C PRO A 198 -10.74 12.20 2.47
N ILE A 199 -10.21 11.93 1.29
CA ILE A 199 -9.48 10.71 0.96
C ILE A 199 -7.97 10.99 1.09
N ALA A 200 -7.27 10.18 1.87
CA ALA A 200 -5.84 10.38 2.14
C ALA A 200 -4.96 9.92 0.99
N GLY A 201 -5.43 8.94 0.20
CA GLY A 201 -4.70 8.48 -0.98
C GLY A 201 -5.49 7.51 -1.85
N VAL A 202 -5.03 7.36 -3.08
CA VAL A 202 -5.46 6.33 -4.03
C VAL A 202 -4.31 5.33 -4.21
N TRP A 203 -4.62 4.07 -3.98
CA TRP A 203 -3.74 2.94 -4.14
C TRP A 203 -4.12 2.19 -5.42
N PHE A 204 -3.38 2.39 -6.51
CA PHE A 204 -3.61 1.73 -7.78
C PHE A 204 -2.94 0.37 -7.86
N ASP A 205 -3.56 -0.54 -8.61
CA ASP A 205 -3.04 -1.85 -8.92
C ASP A 205 -3.49 -2.31 -10.32
N GLY A 206 -2.83 -3.35 -10.87
CA GLY A 206 -3.22 -3.92 -12.15
C GLY A 206 -2.60 -3.27 -13.38
N TYR A 207 -1.76 -2.25 -13.23
CA TYR A 207 -1.00 -1.65 -14.33
C TYR A 207 -0.18 -2.69 -15.11
N TRP A 208 0.41 -3.63 -14.38
CA TRP A 208 1.24 -4.73 -14.88
C TRP A 208 0.51 -5.67 -15.84
N ASP A 209 -0.84 -5.73 -15.82
CA ASP A 209 -1.62 -6.57 -16.73
C ASP A 209 -1.42 -6.20 -18.21
N GLN A 210 -1.14 -4.94 -18.49
CA GLN A 210 -0.89 -4.44 -19.85
C GLN A 210 0.60 -4.28 -20.18
N LEU A 211 1.52 -4.77 -19.34
CA LEU A 211 2.94 -4.82 -19.68
C LEU A 211 3.21 -6.05 -20.56
N ALA A 212 4.04 -5.88 -21.59
CA ALA A 212 4.39 -6.96 -22.50
C ALA A 212 5.12 -8.11 -21.78
N ASN A 213 5.87 -7.79 -20.73
CA ASN A 213 6.62 -8.76 -19.95
C ASN A 213 6.88 -8.24 -18.51
N ASP A 214 6.57 -9.04 -17.49
CA ASP A 214 6.86 -8.72 -16.07
C ASP A 214 8.35 -8.63 -15.76
N HIS A 215 9.16 -9.41 -16.50
CA HIS A 215 10.57 -9.54 -16.18
C HIS A 215 11.43 -8.42 -16.74
N ASP A 216 10.96 -7.72 -17.78
CA ASP A 216 11.78 -6.74 -18.48
C ASP A 216 11.92 -5.41 -17.73
N LYS A 217 11.13 -5.17 -16.68
CA LYS A 217 11.13 -3.93 -15.89
C LYS A 217 11.10 -2.65 -16.76
N VAL A 218 10.67 -2.79 -17.99
CA VAL A 218 10.55 -1.70 -18.96
C VAL A 218 9.11 -1.22 -18.93
N ASN A 219 8.93 0.07 -18.64
CA ASN A 219 7.62 0.69 -18.64
C ASN A 219 7.14 0.91 -20.08
N GLN A 220 6.68 -0.14 -20.72
CA GLN A 220 6.10 -0.13 -22.07
C GLN A 220 4.75 -0.85 -22.07
N PRO A 221 3.69 -0.21 -21.55
CA PRO A 221 2.36 -0.80 -21.58
C PRO A 221 1.82 -0.90 -23.02
N MET A 222 1.03 -1.94 -23.26
CA MET A 222 0.36 -2.19 -24.55
C MET A 222 -0.76 -1.19 -24.84
N VAL A 223 -1.14 -0.38 -23.84
CA VAL A 223 -2.19 0.64 -23.90
C VAL A 223 -1.69 1.94 -23.29
N ASP A 224 -2.27 3.06 -23.68
CA ASP A 224 -2.09 4.32 -22.96
C ASP A 224 -3.07 4.38 -21.78
N TRP A 225 -2.57 4.27 -20.57
CA TRP A 225 -3.35 4.38 -19.33
C TRP A 225 -3.82 5.80 -19.02
N HIS A 226 -3.36 6.81 -19.74
CA HIS A 226 -3.63 8.21 -19.43
C HIS A 226 -3.29 8.61 -17.99
N LEU A 227 -2.26 7.99 -17.38
CA LEU A 227 -1.91 8.23 -15.97
C LEU A 227 -1.64 9.70 -15.64
N PRO A 228 -0.94 10.49 -16.48
CA PRO A 228 -0.75 11.91 -16.19
C PRO A 228 -2.06 12.67 -16.01
N GLU A 229 -3.08 12.36 -16.82
CA GLU A 229 -4.40 12.98 -16.72
C GLU A 229 -5.19 12.48 -15.50
N ILE A 230 -5.11 11.18 -15.19
CA ILE A 230 -5.77 10.57 -14.03
C ILE A 230 -5.15 11.11 -12.74
N TYR A 231 -3.82 11.18 -12.64
CA TYR A 231 -3.12 11.71 -11.48
C TYR A 231 -3.40 13.22 -11.29
N ALA A 232 -3.42 14.00 -12.39
CA ALA A 232 -3.80 15.40 -12.34
C ALA A 232 -5.26 15.60 -11.86
N LEU A 233 -6.19 14.75 -12.31
CA LEU A 233 -7.60 14.78 -11.85
C LEU A 233 -7.68 14.54 -10.34
N ILE A 234 -6.96 13.56 -9.81
CA ILE A 234 -6.95 13.24 -8.37
C ILE A 234 -6.42 14.43 -7.56
N HIS A 235 -5.25 14.98 -7.93
CA HIS A 235 -4.67 16.12 -7.24
C HIS A 235 -5.48 17.41 -7.40
N GLN A 236 -6.22 17.57 -8.50
CA GLN A 236 -7.13 18.70 -8.69
C GLN A 236 -8.35 18.59 -7.76
N LEU A 237 -8.91 17.40 -7.61
CA LEU A 237 -10.10 17.17 -6.76
C LEU A 237 -9.73 17.22 -5.27
N GLN A 238 -8.61 16.64 -4.90
CA GLN A 238 -8.09 16.61 -3.52
C GLN A 238 -6.56 16.78 -3.51
N PRO A 239 -6.04 18.01 -3.38
CA PRO A 239 -4.59 18.29 -3.46
C PRO A 239 -3.74 17.51 -2.45
N GLN A 240 -4.30 17.16 -1.28
CA GLN A 240 -3.63 16.36 -0.25
C GLN A 240 -3.67 14.85 -0.50
N CYS A 241 -4.47 14.37 -1.46
CA CYS A 241 -4.61 12.94 -1.75
C CYS A 241 -3.30 12.40 -2.34
N LEU A 242 -2.73 11.37 -1.69
CA LEU A 242 -1.51 10.73 -2.14
C LEU A 242 -1.80 9.67 -3.22
N ILE A 243 -0.91 9.54 -4.16
CA ILE A 243 -1.03 8.54 -5.23
C ILE A 243 0.12 7.55 -5.12
N GLY A 244 -0.21 6.26 -5.07
CA GLY A 244 0.73 5.17 -5.26
C GLY A 244 0.17 4.16 -6.25
N ASN A 245 1.07 3.45 -6.95
CA ASN A 245 0.69 2.48 -7.98
C ASN A 245 1.58 1.24 -7.90
N ASN A 246 0.95 0.09 -7.69
CA ASN A 246 1.63 -1.20 -7.55
C ASN A 246 2.02 -1.79 -8.93
N HIS A 247 2.80 -1.04 -9.68
CA HIS A 247 3.27 -1.45 -11.01
C HIS A 247 4.62 -2.16 -10.99
N HIS A 248 5.25 -2.30 -9.81
CA HIS A 248 6.56 -2.95 -9.62
C HIS A 248 7.73 -2.30 -10.39
N LEU A 249 7.59 -1.03 -10.72
CA LEU A 249 8.59 -0.20 -11.41
C LEU A 249 9.07 0.94 -10.49
N THR A 250 10.01 1.74 -10.98
CA THR A 250 10.32 3.04 -10.35
C THR A 250 9.12 3.98 -10.48
N PRO A 251 8.88 4.88 -9.51
CA PRO A 251 7.73 5.75 -9.52
C PRO A 251 7.57 6.55 -10.81
N ILE A 252 6.34 6.60 -11.29
CA ILE A 252 5.93 7.41 -12.46
C ILE A 252 5.67 8.84 -11.99
N PRO A 253 5.96 9.88 -12.80
CA PRO A 253 5.67 11.28 -12.43
C PRO A 253 4.21 11.50 -12.01
N GLY A 254 4.01 12.07 -10.82
CA GLY A 254 2.70 12.26 -10.20
C GLY A 254 2.40 11.29 -9.06
N GLU A 255 3.22 10.27 -8.86
CA GLU A 255 3.13 9.40 -7.68
C GLU A 255 3.77 10.06 -6.46
N ASP A 256 3.20 9.77 -5.28
CA ASP A 256 3.53 10.40 -4.01
C ASP A 256 4.22 9.46 -3.03
N PHE A 257 4.13 8.14 -3.25
CA PHE A 257 4.81 7.12 -2.50
C PHE A 257 5.09 5.89 -3.36
N GLN A 258 6.10 5.11 -2.99
CA GLN A 258 6.53 3.90 -3.68
C GLN A 258 6.14 2.66 -2.88
N MET A 259 5.69 1.62 -3.56
CA MET A 259 5.20 0.38 -2.97
C MET A 259 6.11 -0.80 -3.27
N PHE A 260 6.13 -1.76 -2.32
CA PHE A 260 6.82 -3.04 -2.42
C PHE A 260 5.88 -4.14 -1.94
N GLU A 261 5.42 -4.99 -2.86
CA GLU A 261 4.51 -6.07 -2.53
C GLU A 261 5.25 -7.28 -1.99
N LYS A 262 4.91 -7.67 -0.75
CA LYS A 262 5.48 -8.82 -0.02
C LYS A 262 7.02 -8.83 0.09
N ASP A 263 7.66 -7.70 -0.18
CA ASP A 263 9.10 -7.51 -0.08
C ASP A 263 9.43 -6.24 0.71
N LEU A 264 10.52 -6.26 1.46
CA LEU A 264 11.09 -5.05 2.03
C LEU A 264 11.67 -4.15 0.92
N PRO A 265 11.79 -2.82 1.12
CA PRO A 265 12.26 -1.91 0.10
C PRO A 265 13.59 -2.35 -0.55
N GLY A 266 13.56 -2.54 -1.88
CA GLY A 266 14.69 -3.03 -2.68
C GLY A 266 14.90 -4.54 -2.63
N GLY A 267 14.06 -5.30 -1.93
CA GLY A 267 14.01 -6.77 -1.97
C GLY A 267 13.40 -7.29 -3.26
N ASN A 268 13.60 -8.59 -3.52
CA ASN A 268 12.97 -9.33 -4.63
C ASN A 268 12.83 -10.81 -4.29
N SER A 269 12.32 -11.12 -3.11
CA SER A 269 12.15 -12.51 -2.65
C SER A 269 10.94 -13.18 -3.30
N THR A 270 9.95 -12.41 -3.68
CA THR A 270 8.71 -12.87 -4.32
C THR A 270 8.74 -12.81 -5.85
N GLY A 271 9.73 -12.12 -6.43
CA GLY A 271 9.82 -11.89 -7.87
C GLY A 271 9.08 -10.62 -8.35
N PHE A 272 8.28 -9.98 -7.50
CA PHE A 272 7.60 -8.72 -7.81
C PHE A 272 8.49 -7.49 -7.60
N GLY A 273 9.48 -7.59 -6.71
CA GLY A 273 10.40 -6.53 -6.35
C GLY A 273 11.57 -6.31 -7.33
N GLY A 274 12.65 -5.71 -6.81
CA GLY A 274 13.89 -5.45 -7.57
C GLY A 274 13.94 -4.07 -8.22
N GLN A 275 12.87 -3.26 -8.12
CA GLN A 275 12.92 -1.84 -8.50
C GLN A 275 13.83 -1.04 -7.56
N SER A 276 14.47 0.00 -8.11
CA SER A 276 15.27 0.93 -7.31
C SER A 276 14.41 1.66 -6.29
N VAL A 277 14.93 1.82 -5.08
CA VAL A 277 14.27 2.59 -4.02
C VAL A 277 14.40 4.07 -4.33
N SER A 278 13.27 4.77 -4.38
CA SER A 278 13.21 6.21 -4.64
C SER A 278 13.37 7.02 -3.36
N THR A 279 13.27 8.37 -3.49
CA THR A 279 13.26 9.30 -2.36
C THR A 279 11.83 9.62 -1.86
N LEU A 280 10.81 9.03 -2.47
CA LEU A 280 9.44 9.16 -2.01
C LEU A 280 9.23 8.36 -0.72
N PRO A 281 8.18 8.67 0.08
CA PRO A 281 7.75 7.78 1.14
C PRO A 281 7.56 6.35 0.65
N LEU A 282 7.91 5.37 1.49
CA LEU A 282 7.90 3.96 1.13
C LEU A 282 6.79 3.21 1.86
N GLU A 283 6.20 2.22 1.20
CA GLU A 283 5.22 1.31 1.78
C GLU A 283 5.51 -0.13 1.36
N THR A 284 5.51 -1.03 2.31
CA THR A 284 5.47 -2.48 2.07
C THR A 284 4.07 -2.98 2.37
N CYS A 285 3.47 -3.76 1.49
CA CYS A 285 2.22 -4.44 1.79
C CYS A 285 2.43 -5.95 1.97
N GLU A 286 1.83 -6.52 3.02
CA GLU A 286 2.00 -7.92 3.40
C GLU A 286 0.71 -8.49 3.99
N THR A 287 0.54 -9.81 3.89
CA THR A 287 -0.59 -10.55 4.44
C THR A 287 -0.28 -11.18 5.80
N ILE A 288 -1.29 -11.31 6.65
CA ILE A 288 -1.17 -12.07 7.92
C ILE A 288 -1.09 -13.60 7.64
N ASN A 289 -1.84 -14.08 6.65
CA ASN A 289 -1.76 -15.43 6.10
C ASN A 289 -1.07 -15.42 4.72
N ASN A 290 -1.39 -16.33 3.80
CA ASN A 290 -0.80 -16.33 2.46
C ASN A 290 -1.69 -15.63 1.41
N SER A 291 -2.99 -15.45 1.71
CA SER A 291 -3.99 -14.89 0.78
C SER A 291 -4.32 -13.43 1.11
N TRP A 292 -4.62 -12.62 0.09
CA TRP A 292 -5.16 -11.28 0.30
C TRP A 292 -6.62 -11.32 0.69
N GLY A 293 -7.50 -11.87 -0.16
CA GLY A 293 -8.92 -12.10 0.13
C GLY A 293 -9.16 -13.34 0.99
N PHE A 294 -10.38 -13.49 1.47
CA PHE A 294 -10.77 -14.70 2.24
C PHE A 294 -10.54 -15.99 1.45
N ASN A 295 -9.76 -16.89 2.02
CA ASN A 295 -9.51 -18.21 1.50
C ASN A 295 -9.71 -19.25 2.62
N ILE A 296 -10.72 -20.11 2.48
CA ILE A 296 -11.12 -21.07 3.51
C ILE A 296 -10.05 -22.16 3.75
N THR A 297 -9.20 -22.41 2.76
CA THR A 297 -8.13 -23.40 2.86
C THR A 297 -6.82 -22.86 3.40
N ASP A 298 -6.68 -21.52 3.47
CA ASP A 298 -5.48 -20.86 3.98
C ASP A 298 -5.58 -20.68 5.50
N THR A 299 -5.01 -21.64 6.22
CA THR A 299 -4.98 -21.69 7.68
C THR A 299 -3.61 -21.38 8.28
N HIS A 300 -2.64 -20.99 7.43
CA HIS A 300 -1.30 -20.65 7.86
C HIS A 300 -1.19 -19.16 8.14
N TYR A 301 -1.05 -18.80 9.42
CA TYR A 301 -0.95 -17.40 9.86
C TYR A 301 0.42 -17.10 10.45
N LYS A 302 1.05 -16.02 10.01
CA LYS A 302 2.25 -15.48 10.65
C LYS A 302 1.97 -15.22 12.14
N SER A 303 2.93 -15.51 13.00
CA SER A 303 2.85 -15.22 14.44
C SER A 303 2.89 -13.71 14.71
N SER A 304 2.41 -13.29 15.87
CA SER A 304 2.54 -11.88 16.29
C SER A 304 4.01 -11.42 16.34
N GLN A 305 4.94 -12.33 16.70
CA GLN A 305 6.37 -12.06 16.70
C GLN A 305 6.89 -11.75 15.27
N GLU A 306 6.53 -12.56 14.28
CA GLU A 306 6.91 -12.34 12.88
C GLU A 306 6.38 -11.00 12.37
N LEU A 307 5.11 -10.69 12.65
CA LEU A 307 4.48 -9.45 12.23
C LEU A 307 5.06 -8.20 12.90
N ILE A 308 5.38 -8.27 14.21
CA ILE A 308 6.05 -7.18 14.91
C ILE A 308 7.46 -6.96 14.34
N ARG A 309 8.21 -8.03 14.12
CA ARG A 309 9.56 -7.94 13.52
C ARG A 309 9.53 -7.42 12.09
N LEU A 310 8.50 -7.73 11.33
CA LEU A 310 8.29 -7.16 10.00
C LEU A 310 8.08 -5.65 10.09
N LEU A 311 7.15 -5.19 10.95
CA LEU A 311 6.92 -3.75 11.19
C LEU A 311 8.20 -3.02 11.61
N VAL A 312 8.99 -3.62 12.48
CA VAL A 312 10.28 -3.06 12.92
C VAL A 312 11.27 -2.97 11.76
N LYS A 313 11.33 -4.00 10.90
CA LYS A 313 12.21 -3.97 9.71
C LYS A 313 11.75 -2.90 8.72
N ASP A 314 10.45 -2.78 8.45
CA ASP A 314 9.92 -1.71 7.60
C ASP A 314 10.26 -0.33 8.14
N ALA A 315 10.06 -0.10 9.45
CA ALA A 315 10.48 1.14 10.10
C ALA A 315 12.00 1.40 9.97
N GLY A 316 12.82 0.34 10.05
CA GLY A 316 14.27 0.40 9.84
C GLY A 316 14.67 0.80 8.41
N TYR A 317 13.82 0.51 7.42
CA TYR A 317 13.94 1.02 6.04
C TYR A 317 13.33 2.42 5.85
N GLY A 318 12.62 2.95 6.85
CA GLY A 318 11.83 4.16 6.73
C GLY A 318 10.50 3.95 6.00
N ALA A 319 10.07 2.70 5.83
CA ALA A 319 8.82 2.34 5.17
C ALA A 319 7.65 2.19 6.14
N ASN A 320 6.45 2.29 5.61
CA ASN A 320 5.21 1.89 6.27
C ASN A 320 4.95 0.40 6.01
N LEU A 321 4.44 -0.31 7.01
CA LEU A 321 3.81 -1.63 6.81
C LEU A 321 2.31 -1.44 6.60
N LEU A 322 1.79 -1.84 5.44
CA LEU A 322 0.37 -1.98 5.14
C LEU A 322 -0.02 -3.45 5.31
N LEU A 323 -0.58 -3.81 6.48
CA LEU A 323 -0.86 -5.20 6.84
C LEU A 323 -2.29 -5.59 6.49
N ASN A 324 -2.42 -6.64 5.68
CA ASN A 324 -3.70 -7.08 5.12
C ASN A 324 -4.52 -7.99 6.03
N ILE A 325 -5.83 -7.78 5.99
CA ILE A 325 -6.86 -8.72 6.44
C ILE A 325 -7.81 -9.05 5.29
N GLY A 326 -8.31 -10.30 5.26
CA GLY A 326 -9.35 -10.76 4.34
C GLY A 326 -10.59 -11.17 5.12
N PRO A 327 -11.54 -10.26 5.42
CA PRO A 327 -12.75 -10.59 6.17
C PRO A 327 -13.60 -11.68 5.51
N LEU A 328 -14.38 -12.40 6.32
CA LEU A 328 -15.35 -13.40 5.88
C LEU A 328 -16.42 -12.81 4.96
N PRO A 329 -17.07 -13.60 4.10
CA PRO A 329 -18.15 -13.12 3.23
C PRO A 329 -19.29 -12.43 3.98
N ASN A 330 -19.53 -12.81 5.24
CA ASN A 330 -20.58 -12.22 6.09
C ASN A 330 -20.16 -10.86 6.70
N GLY A 331 -18.93 -10.38 6.46
CA GLY A 331 -18.38 -9.12 6.95
C GLY A 331 -17.66 -9.20 8.32
N GLU A 332 -17.51 -10.37 8.92
CA GLU A 332 -16.74 -10.51 10.16
C GLU A 332 -15.22 -10.60 9.90
N ILE A 333 -14.43 -9.93 10.73
CA ILE A 333 -12.98 -10.15 10.77
C ILE A 333 -12.72 -11.46 11.55
N GLN A 334 -11.96 -12.37 10.98
CA GLN A 334 -11.61 -13.63 11.61
C GLN A 334 -10.83 -13.41 12.91
N THR A 335 -11.11 -14.24 13.95
CA THR A 335 -10.42 -14.19 15.23
C THR A 335 -8.91 -14.32 15.08
N ALA A 336 -8.45 -15.17 14.16
CA ALA A 336 -7.02 -15.31 13.87
C ALA A 336 -6.34 -13.98 13.45
N PHE A 337 -7.05 -13.07 12.79
CA PHE A 337 -6.54 -11.74 12.46
C PHE A 337 -6.63 -10.81 13.68
N THR A 338 -7.79 -10.75 14.36
CA THR A 338 -7.97 -9.82 15.48
C THR A 338 -6.99 -10.09 16.62
N ASP A 339 -6.70 -11.35 16.94
CA ASP A 339 -5.75 -11.71 18.00
C ASP A 339 -4.33 -11.20 17.69
N ARG A 340 -3.91 -11.26 16.43
CA ARG A 340 -2.60 -10.76 15.99
C ARG A 340 -2.54 -9.25 15.99
N LEU A 341 -3.60 -8.60 15.51
CA LEU A 341 -3.73 -7.14 15.52
C LEU A 341 -3.72 -6.60 16.95
N ASP A 342 -4.46 -7.22 17.88
CA ASP A 342 -4.50 -6.81 19.28
C ASP A 342 -3.13 -7.04 19.96
N SER A 343 -2.41 -8.13 19.60
CA SER A 343 -1.05 -8.38 20.10
C SER A 343 -0.06 -7.32 19.60
N MET A 344 -0.13 -6.93 18.32
CA MET A 344 0.69 -5.85 17.76
C MET A 344 0.37 -4.51 18.43
N GLY A 345 -0.93 -4.22 18.67
CA GLY A 345 -1.36 -3.03 19.38
C GLY A 345 -0.85 -2.96 20.81
N TYR A 346 -0.86 -4.08 21.53
CA TYR A 346 -0.29 -4.17 22.88
C TYR A 346 1.22 -3.86 22.87
N TRP A 347 1.97 -4.44 21.92
CA TRP A 347 3.41 -4.17 21.78
C TRP A 347 3.67 -2.69 21.42
N LEU A 348 2.90 -2.12 20.47
CA LEU A 348 3.02 -0.72 20.05
C LEU A 348 2.64 0.29 21.15
N LYS A 349 1.69 -0.05 22.01
CA LYS A 349 1.37 0.81 23.16
C LYS A 349 2.57 1.04 24.07
N LYS A 350 3.45 0.05 24.19
CA LYS A 350 4.69 0.14 24.98
C LYS A 350 5.84 0.73 24.17
N ASN A 351 6.01 0.30 22.93
CA ASN A 351 7.23 0.50 22.14
C ASN A 351 7.04 1.45 20.94
N GLY A 352 5.83 1.94 20.67
CA GLY A 352 5.52 2.73 19.48
C GLY A 352 6.33 4.02 19.31
N TYR A 353 6.93 4.54 20.40
CA TYR A 353 7.83 5.69 20.35
C TYR A 353 9.12 5.42 19.56
N THR A 354 9.50 4.13 19.38
CA THR A 354 10.64 3.68 18.59
C THR A 354 10.27 3.41 17.12
N ILE A 355 8.98 3.54 16.76
CA ILE A 355 8.42 3.25 15.44
C ILE A 355 7.85 4.52 14.82
N TYR A 356 6.87 5.17 15.48
CA TYR A 356 6.17 6.32 14.91
C TYR A 356 7.02 7.59 14.92
N GLY A 357 7.07 8.26 13.74
CA GLY A 357 7.83 9.48 13.57
C GLY A 357 9.34 9.30 13.67
N THR A 358 9.82 8.07 13.47
CA THR A 358 11.24 7.77 13.29
C THR A 358 11.63 7.85 11.82
N HIS A 359 12.92 7.93 11.55
CA HIS A 359 13.53 7.76 10.23
C HIS A 359 14.19 6.38 10.12
N ALA A 360 14.53 5.99 8.90
CA ALA A 360 15.38 4.83 8.66
C ALA A 360 16.68 4.92 9.49
N GLY A 361 17.16 3.79 9.95
CA GLY A 361 18.45 3.72 10.59
C GLY A 361 19.62 3.98 9.63
N TYR A 362 20.78 4.36 10.18
CA TYR A 362 22.03 4.54 9.41
C TYR A 362 22.52 3.26 8.72
N MET A 363 21.93 2.12 9.05
CA MET A 363 22.21 0.79 8.48
C MET A 363 20.88 0.11 8.16
N LYS A 364 20.81 -0.57 7.01
CA LYS A 364 19.68 -1.42 6.64
C LYS A 364 19.45 -2.53 7.66
N PRO A 365 18.21 -2.99 7.88
CA PRO A 365 17.91 -4.15 8.72
C PRO A 365 18.77 -5.36 8.39
N GLN A 366 19.18 -6.05 9.45
CA GLN A 366 20.05 -7.21 9.42
C GLN A 366 19.35 -8.42 10.05
N ASP A 367 19.98 -9.59 10.03
CA ASP A 367 19.44 -10.79 10.68
C ASP A 367 19.29 -10.63 12.20
N TRP A 368 20.16 -9.82 12.82
CA TRP A 368 20.09 -9.56 14.25
C TRP A 368 18.96 -8.58 14.63
N GLY A 369 18.42 -7.76 13.68
CA GLY A 369 17.40 -6.78 13.96
C GLY A 369 17.40 -5.58 13.02
N ALA A 370 16.95 -4.42 13.54
CA ALA A 370 16.86 -3.18 12.78
C ALA A 370 17.25 -1.97 13.64
N ILE A 371 17.43 -0.82 12.98
CA ILE A 371 17.72 0.46 13.61
C ILE A 371 16.69 1.47 13.15
N THR A 372 16.13 2.23 14.10
CA THR A 372 15.33 3.42 13.82
C THR A 372 15.92 4.64 14.53
N GLU A 373 15.69 5.84 13.98
CA GLU A 373 16.29 7.06 14.52
C GLU A 373 15.25 8.18 14.72
N LYS A 374 15.39 8.96 15.79
CA LYS A 374 14.56 10.13 16.06
C LYS A 374 15.33 11.19 16.83
N GLY A 375 15.66 12.30 16.18
CA GLY A 375 16.49 13.36 16.78
C GLY A 375 17.87 12.83 17.18
N ASP A 376 18.23 12.97 18.45
CA ASP A 376 19.46 12.48 19.08
C ASP A 376 19.35 11.05 19.63
N LYS A 377 18.27 10.35 19.32
CA LYS A 377 18.02 8.96 19.74
C LYS A 377 18.22 8.00 18.59
N VAL A 378 18.91 6.90 18.87
CA VAL A 378 19.01 5.72 18.00
C VAL A 378 18.42 4.54 18.77
N TYR A 379 17.48 3.83 18.17
CA TYR A 379 16.86 2.64 18.74
C TYR A 379 17.39 1.41 18.02
N LEU A 380 18.09 0.55 18.76
CA LEU A 380 18.54 -0.76 18.29
C LEU A 380 17.48 -1.78 18.65
N HIS A 381 16.81 -2.33 17.66
CA HIS A 381 15.84 -3.41 17.79
C HIS A 381 16.55 -4.74 17.60
N ILE A 382 16.68 -5.55 18.65
CA ILE A 382 17.49 -6.76 18.65
C ILE A 382 16.59 -7.98 18.69
N PHE A 383 16.57 -8.75 17.61
CA PHE A 383 15.79 -9.99 17.48
C PHE A 383 16.58 -11.22 17.90
N LYS A 384 17.90 -11.12 17.82
CA LYS A 384 18.82 -12.21 18.20
C LYS A 384 20.20 -11.64 18.56
N THR A 385 20.85 -12.25 19.52
CA THR A 385 22.21 -11.92 19.93
C THR A 385 22.98 -13.18 20.31
N ASP A 386 24.30 -13.16 20.16
CA ASP A 386 25.18 -14.24 20.56
C ASP A 386 25.71 -13.96 21.98
N GLY A 387 25.06 -14.54 23.00
CA GLY A 387 25.44 -14.40 24.41
C GLY A 387 25.13 -13.00 24.98
N ASN A 388 25.96 -12.58 25.95
CA ASN A 388 25.73 -11.39 26.78
C ASN A 388 26.43 -10.13 26.25
N LYS A 389 26.85 -10.10 24.99
CA LYS A 389 27.52 -8.95 24.38
C LYS A 389 26.89 -8.67 23.02
N PHE A 390 26.59 -7.41 22.78
CA PHE A 390 26.08 -6.96 21.50
C PHE A 390 27.07 -6.01 20.85
N PHE A 391 27.48 -6.33 19.62
CA PHE A 391 28.48 -5.57 18.85
C PHE A 391 27.78 -4.85 17.71
N VAL A 392 27.99 -3.54 17.60
CA VAL A 392 27.36 -2.75 16.55
C VAL A 392 28.26 -1.58 16.12
N ARG A 393 28.22 -1.26 14.82
CA ARG A 393 28.78 -0.02 14.29
C ARG A 393 27.78 1.11 14.55
N VAL A 394 28.25 2.24 15.07
CA VAL A 394 27.44 3.45 15.30
C VAL A 394 28.24 4.66 14.79
N PRO A 395 27.82 5.32 13.70
CA PRO A 395 28.60 6.41 13.08
C PRO A 395 28.56 7.71 13.88
N TYR A 396 28.09 7.67 15.12
CA TYR A 396 27.89 8.81 16.02
C TYR A 396 28.67 8.60 17.32
N GLU A 397 28.94 9.71 18.04
CA GLU A 397 29.44 9.60 19.41
C GLU A 397 28.30 9.13 20.35
N VAL A 398 28.48 7.97 20.99
CA VAL A 398 27.49 7.37 21.91
C VAL A 398 27.74 7.85 23.33
N LYS A 399 26.75 8.56 23.91
CA LYS A 399 26.80 9.06 25.30
C LYS A 399 26.31 8.00 26.30
N SER A 400 25.24 7.29 25.96
CA SER A 400 24.63 6.30 26.84
C SER A 400 23.90 5.22 26.03
N ALA A 401 23.73 4.04 26.63
CA ALA A 401 22.86 2.97 26.17
C ALA A 401 21.90 2.61 27.31
N VAL A 402 20.61 2.56 27.02
CA VAL A 402 19.57 2.28 28.01
C VAL A 402 18.60 1.21 27.48
N MET A 403 18.29 0.21 28.32
CA MET A 403 17.27 -0.80 28.06
C MET A 403 16.35 -0.91 29.27
N ASN A 404 15.05 -0.80 29.10
CA ASN A 404 14.05 -0.89 30.17
C ASN A 404 14.35 0.02 31.38
N GLY A 405 14.92 1.23 31.15
CA GLY A 405 15.32 2.18 32.20
C GLY A 405 16.66 1.87 32.87
N GLN A 406 17.33 0.77 32.53
CA GLN A 406 18.66 0.42 33.04
C GLN A 406 19.74 0.89 32.07
N THR A 407 20.74 1.61 32.58
CA THR A 407 21.95 1.98 31.82
C THR A 407 22.84 0.76 31.61
N LEU A 408 23.26 0.52 30.36
CA LEU A 408 24.11 -0.59 29.97
C LEU A 408 25.56 -0.13 29.84
N PRO A 409 26.53 -0.94 30.29
CA PRO A 409 27.94 -0.65 30.05
C PRO A 409 28.28 -0.72 28.57
N ILE A 410 28.98 0.31 28.09
CA ILE A 410 29.49 0.42 26.72
C ILE A 410 31.01 0.38 26.74
N GLN A 411 31.60 -0.36 25.81
CA GLN A 411 33.02 -0.33 25.52
C GLN A 411 33.23 0.11 24.07
N LYS A 412 33.97 1.20 23.86
CA LYS A 412 34.42 1.60 22.53
C LYS A 412 35.56 0.69 22.08
N LEU A 413 35.44 0.07 20.91
CA LEU A 413 36.41 -0.87 20.36
C LEU A 413 37.18 -0.22 19.18
N ALA A 414 36.52 0.64 18.40
CA ALA A 414 37.06 1.44 17.30
C ALA A 414 36.28 2.74 17.20
N ASP A 415 36.59 3.60 16.25
CA ASP A 415 35.94 4.92 16.15
C ASP A 415 34.44 4.83 15.95
N ASP A 416 33.97 3.87 15.15
CA ASP A 416 32.56 3.60 14.83
C ASP A 416 32.03 2.26 15.38
N TYR A 417 32.78 1.59 16.27
CA TYR A 417 32.44 0.23 16.72
C TYR A 417 32.41 0.13 18.24
N ILE A 418 31.25 -0.26 18.76
CA ILE A 418 31.01 -0.40 20.19
C ILE A 418 30.57 -1.81 20.56
N MET A 419 30.85 -2.20 21.80
CA MET A 419 30.29 -3.37 22.46
C MET A 419 29.41 -2.91 23.61
N ILE A 420 28.18 -3.42 23.66
CA ILE A 420 27.21 -3.20 24.72
C ILE A 420 27.12 -4.49 25.55
N ASN A 421 27.30 -4.37 26.88
CA ASN A 421 27.22 -5.51 27.77
C ASN A 421 25.77 -5.77 28.19
N LEU A 422 25.26 -6.98 27.91
CA LEU A 422 23.88 -7.44 28.17
C LEU A 422 23.80 -8.46 29.32
N LYS A 423 24.88 -8.65 30.12
CA LYS A 423 25.00 -9.75 31.06
C LYS A 423 23.87 -9.82 32.09
N ASP A 424 23.41 -8.66 32.59
CA ASP A 424 22.46 -8.57 33.69
C ASP A 424 21.09 -8.05 33.27
N VAL A 425 20.72 -8.20 31.98
CA VAL A 425 19.45 -7.78 31.44
C VAL A 425 18.66 -8.94 30.83
N SER A 426 17.34 -8.92 31.06
CA SER A 426 16.41 -9.83 30.40
C SER A 426 16.01 -9.25 29.05
N LEU A 427 16.30 -9.99 27.98
CA LEU A 427 15.95 -9.63 26.62
C LEU A 427 14.51 -10.05 26.33
N ASP A 428 13.71 -9.12 25.78
CA ASP A 428 12.40 -9.44 25.23
C ASP A 428 12.57 -10.39 24.04
N PRO A 429 11.91 -11.56 24.02
CA PRO A 429 12.08 -12.53 22.95
C PRO A 429 11.50 -12.08 21.61
N ILE A 430 10.61 -11.09 21.60
CA ILE A 430 10.03 -10.52 20.37
C ILE A 430 11.00 -9.50 19.80
N ASP A 431 11.39 -8.51 20.61
CA ASP A 431 12.21 -7.37 20.21
C ASP A 431 12.82 -6.70 21.45
N ALA A 432 14.10 -6.92 21.67
CA ALA A 432 14.82 -6.26 22.75
C ALA A 432 15.35 -4.91 22.28
N ILE A 433 14.89 -3.82 22.90
CA ILE A 433 15.14 -2.45 22.44
C ILE A 433 16.19 -1.77 23.31
N ILE A 434 17.30 -1.35 22.70
CA ILE A 434 18.30 -0.48 23.31
C ILE A 434 18.16 0.93 22.72
N GLN A 435 17.92 1.91 23.56
CA GLN A 435 18.04 3.31 23.19
C GLN A 435 19.46 3.77 23.39
N LEU A 436 20.06 4.34 22.37
CA LEU A 436 21.31 5.08 22.44
C LEU A 436 21.02 6.58 22.42
N ASP A 437 21.65 7.34 23.29
CA ASP A 437 21.75 8.80 23.20
C ASP A 437 23.06 9.13 22.48
N VAL A 438 22.95 9.90 21.40
CA VAL A 438 24.08 10.17 20.52
C VAL A 438 24.31 11.66 20.25
N ILE A 439 25.51 12.01 19.82
CA ILE A 439 25.82 13.28 19.14
C ILE A 439 26.02 12.94 17.66
N LYS A 440 25.17 13.53 16.80
CA LYS A 440 25.24 13.38 15.33
C LYS A 440 26.16 14.44 14.72
#